data_8b71010a9f82d9be193b18fd68fbebac
#
_entry.id   8b71010a9f82d9be193b18fd68fbebac
#
_cell.length_a   1.000
_cell.length_b   1.000
_cell.length_c   1.000
_cell.angle_alpha   90.00
_cell.angle_beta   90.00
_cell.angle_gamma   90.00
#
_symmetry.space_group_name_H-M   'P 1'
#
loop_
_entity.id
_entity.type
_entity.pdbx_description
1 polymer ?
#
loop_
_entity_poly.entity_id
_entity_poly.type
_entity_poly.pdbx_seq_one_letter_code
_entity_poly.pdbx_strand_id
1 'polypeptide(L)'
;MARILQTLYGLPSRSAQELADAINSYQTNVEDYPDEEFGLLSCRLAYQAVQLGNFGIGCVLVDSSGDIVGQGFNELFNPYFRSDRHGEMVVMDTFEENNKSITSMADYTLYTSLESCPMCLARLITSGVGTVKYVSPDLTGGMVHLMTNLPKIWQILAARQKFPQASVPSLLVQLAFDIFKLNADELNSKIVNR
;
A
#
# COMPACT_ATOMS: atom_id res chain seq x y z
N MET A 1 15.49 -22.26 6.96
CA MET A 1 14.78 -20.98 6.86
C MET A 1 14.60 -20.49 5.40
N ALA A 2 15.62 -20.48 4.56
CA ALA A 2 15.50 -20.01 3.16
C ALA A 2 14.43 -20.73 2.29
N ARG A 3 14.11 -22.00 2.54
CA ARG A 3 13.07 -22.74 1.79
C ARG A 3 11.62 -22.35 2.12
N ILE A 4 11.36 -21.69 3.27
CA ILE A 4 9.99 -21.33 3.68
C ILE A 4 9.53 -20.07 2.98
N LEU A 5 10.43 -19.14 2.65
CA LEU A 5 10.08 -17.88 1.99
C LEU A 5 9.97 -17.99 0.46
N GLN A 6 10.47 -19.06 -0.14
CA GLN A 6 10.48 -19.24 -1.61
C GLN A 6 9.09 -19.42 -2.24
N THR A 7 8.01 -19.52 -1.45
CA THR A 7 6.66 -19.82 -1.97
C THR A 7 5.54 -19.12 -1.20
N LEU A 8 5.84 -18.10 -0.38
CA LEU A 8 4.80 -17.45 0.43
C LEU A 8 3.74 -16.75 -0.41
N TYR A 9 4.16 -16.10 -1.50
CA TYR A 9 3.26 -15.36 -2.38
C TYR A 9 3.02 -16.01 -3.73
N GLY A 10 3.88 -16.95 -4.15
CA GLY A 10 3.84 -17.57 -5.47
C GLY A 10 4.21 -16.59 -6.59
N LEU A 11 4.16 -17.09 -7.82
CA LEU A 11 4.40 -16.26 -8.99
C LEU A 11 3.17 -15.40 -9.33
N PRO A 12 3.36 -14.20 -9.92
CA PRO A 12 2.26 -13.43 -10.47
C PRO A 12 1.55 -14.20 -11.59
N SER A 13 0.26 -13.94 -11.81
CA SER A 13 -0.50 -14.54 -12.90
C SER A 13 -0.14 -13.95 -14.27
N ARG A 14 0.57 -12.81 -14.28
CA ARG A 14 0.99 -12.04 -15.45
C ARG A 14 2.47 -11.72 -15.39
N SER A 15 3.12 -11.64 -16.54
CA SER A 15 4.47 -11.09 -16.68
C SER A 15 4.51 -9.58 -16.40
N ALA A 16 5.70 -9.02 -16.18
CA ALA A 16 5.86 -7.58 -15.98
C ALA A 16 5.34 -6.77 -17.17
N GLN A 17 5.52 -7.24 -18.42
CA GLN A 17 5.02 -6.55 -19.60
C GLN A 17 3.48 -6.59 -19.66
N GLU A 18 2.85 -7.74 -19.40
CA GLU A 18 1.39 -7.85 -19.36
C GLU A 18 0.77 -6.99 -18.25
N LEU A 19 1.45 -6.83 -17.13
CA LEU A 19 1.01 -5.93 -16.05
C LEU A 19 1.13 -4.45 -16.47
N ALA A 20 2.22 -4.07 -17.14
CA ALA A 20 2.38 -2.72 -17.70
C ALA A 20 1.28 -2.39 -18.70
N ASP A 21 1.02 -3.31 -19.63
CA ASP A 21 -0.02 -3.13 -20.66
C ASP A 21 -1.41 -3.04 -20.03
N ALA A 22 -1.70 -3.87 -19.02
CA ALA A 22 -2.96 -3.85 -18.29
C ALA A 22 -3.17 -2.52 -17.53
N ILE A 23 -2.14 -2.00 -16.85
CA ILE A 23 -2.19 -0.70 -16.15
C ILE A 23 -2.41 0.44 -17.13
N ASN A 24 -1.72 0.43 -18.26
CA ASN A 24 -1.76 1.52 -19.25
C ASN A 24 -3.07 1.57 -20.01
N SER A 25 -3.67 0.40 -20.29
CA SER A 25 -4.94 0.29 -21.01
C SER A 25 -6.17 0.31 -20.10
N TYR A 26 -5.99 0.34 -18.77
CA TYR A 26 -7.07 0.27 -17.81
C TYR A 26 -8.02 1.46 -17.93
N GLN A 27 -9.32 1.17 -18.02
CA GLN A 27 -10.39 2.18 -18.04
C GLN A 27 -11.16 2.09 -16.72
N THR A 28 -11.29 3.21 -16.01
CA THR A 28 -12.01 3.29 -14.75
C THR A 28 -13.51 3.45 -14.96
N ASN A 29 -14.29 2.91 -14.02
CA ASN A 29 -15.74 3.10 -13.91
C ASN A 29 -16.09 3.60 -12.50
N VAL A 30 -15.87 4.87 -12.26
CA VAL A 30 -16.03 5.50 -10.93
C VAL A 30 -17.50 5.56 -10.46
N GLU A 31 -18.48 5.40 -11.37
CA GLU A 31 -19.89 5.35 -11.00
C GLU A 31 -20.21 4.08 -10.20
N ASP A 32 -19.68 2.93 -10.62
CA ASP A 32 -19.85 1.65 -9.92
C ASP A 32 -18.80 1.43 -8.83
N TYR A 33 -17.60 2.00 -9.00
CA TYR A 33 -16.42 1.78 -8.14
C TYR A 33 -15.77 3.12 -7.73
N PRO A 34 -16.28 3.78 -6.69
CA PRO A 34 -15.86 5.14 -6.33
C PRO A 34 -14.38 5.27 -5.90
N ASP A 35 -13.71 4.16 -5.56
CA ASP A 35 -12.31 4.16 -5.17
C ASP A 35 -11.35 3.80 -6.30
N GLU A 36 -11.87 3.51 -7.50
CA GLU A 36 -11.12 2.88 -8.58
C GLU A 36 -10.01 3.78 -9.12
N GLU A 37 -10.24 5.08 -9.24
CA GLU A 37 -9.25 6.02 -9.74
C GLU A 37 -8.01 6.08 -8.83
N PHE A 38 -8.23 6.23 -7.53
CA PHE A 38 -7.14 6.26 -6.53
C PHE A 38 -6.48 4.89 -6.36
N GLY A 39 -7.28 3.82 -6.44
CA GLY A 39 -6.78 2.44 -6.45
C GLY A 39 -5.88 2.16 -7.65
N LEU A 40 -6.27 2.59 -8.85
CA LEU A 40 -5.46 2.45 -10.07
C LEU A 40 -4.17 3.28 -9.98
N LEU A 41 -4.25 4.52 -9.46
CA LEU A 41 -3.06 5.35 -9.27
C LEU A 41 -2.09 4.70 -8.29
N SER A 42 -2.57 4.13 -7.18
CA SER A 42 -1.72 3.37 -6.25
C SER A 42 -1.05 2.17 -6.92
N CYS A 43 -1.74 1.48 -7.84
CA CYS A 43 -1.16 0.39 -8.64
C CYS A 43 -0.08 0.88 -9.62
N ARG A 44 -0.27 2.04 -10.25
CA ARG A 44 0.75 2.65 -11.13
C ARG A 44 2.02 2.99 -10.36
N LEU A 45 1.88 3.58 -9.18
CA LEU A 45 2.99 3.86 -8.27
C LEU A 45 3.67 2.57 -7.79
N ALA A 46 2.90 1.52 -7.49
CA ALA A 46 3.42 0.21 -7.14
C ALA A 46 4.26 -0.40 -8.27
N TYR A 47 3.80 -0.31 -9.52
CA TYR A 47 4.55 -0.78 -10.66
C TYR A 47 5.85 0.01 -10.88
N GLN A 48 5.81 1.33 -10.67
CA GLN A 48 7.01 2.18 -10.69
C GLN A 48 8.04 1.74 -9.63
N ALA A 49 7.60 1.39 -8.41
CA ALA A 49 8.47 0.86 -7.37
C ALA A 49 9.19 -0.42 -7.82
N VAL A 50 8.47 -1.35 -8.48
CA VAL A 50 9.05 -2.58 -9.04
C VAL A 50 10.12 -2.26 -10.08
N GLN A 51 9.85 -1.33 -11.01
CA GLN A 51 10.81 -0.91 -12.03
C GLN A 51 12.10 -0.34 -11.42
N LEU A 52 12.01 0.25 -10.24
CA LEU A 52 13.15 0.77 -9.48
C LEU A 52 13.78 -0.27 -8.54
N GLY A 53 13.33 -1.52 -8.55
CA GLY A 53 13.91 -2.60 -7.73
C GLY A 53 13.42 -2.63 -6.28
N ASN A 54 12.28 -2.01 -5.99
CA ASN A 54 11.62 -2.00 -4.69
C ASN A 54 10.37 -2.90 -4.68
N PHE A 55 9.78 -3.15 -3.51
CA PHE A 55 8.51 -3.85 -3.44
C PHE A 55 7.40 -3.10 -4.20
N GLY A 56 6.55 -3.82 -4.91
CA GLY A 56 5.45 -3.29 -5.67
C GLY A 56 4.30 -2.77 -4.80
N ILE A 57 4.53 -1.70 -4.05
CA ILE A 57 3.54 -1.05 -3.18
C ILE A 57 3.57 0.45 -3.44
N GLY A 58 2.40 1.01 -3.77
CA GLY A 58 2.19 2.44 -4.03
C GLY A 58 1.03 2.98 -3.22
N CYS A 59 1.09 4.26 -2.86
CA CYS A 59 0.13 4.91 -1.97
C CYS A 59 -0.24 6.31 -2.46
N VAL A 60 -1.48 6.71 -2.19
CA VAL A 60 -2.05 8.03 -2.51
C VAL A 60 -2.78 8.56 -1.29
N LEU A 61 -2.49 9.80 -0.89
CA LEU A 61 -3.21 10.51 0.18
C LEU A 61 -4.14 11.53 -0.45
N VAL A 62 -5.41 11.50 -0.04
CA VAL A 62 -6.49 12.33 -0.57
C VAL A 62 -7.11 13.11 0.59
N ASP A 63 -7.41 14.38 0.38
CA ASP A 63 -8.10 15.22 1.35
C ASP A 63 -9.64 15.10 1.28
N SER A 64 -10.35 15.86 2.11
CA SER A 64 -11.82 15.86 2.16
C SER A 64 -12.49 16.38 0.89
N SER A 65 -11.78 17.12 0.04
CA SER A 65 -12.28 17.62 -1.25
C SER A 65 -12.13 16.60 -2.38
N GLY A 66 -11.40 15.50 -2.13
CA GLY A 66 -11.04 14.52 -3.15
C GLY A 66 -9.76 14.86 -3.89
N ASP A 67 -9.02 15.89 -3.44
CA ASP A 67 -7.77 16.29 -4.06
C ASP A 67 -6.61 15.42 -3.57
N ILE A 68 -5.72 15.04 -4.49
CA ILE A 68 -4.51 14.28 -4.16
C ILE A 68 -3.49 15.24 -3.55
N VAL A 69 -3.19 15.04 -2.26
CA VAL A 69 -2.27 15.87 -1.47
C VAL A 69 -0.94 15.17 -1.16
N GLY A 70 -0.83 13.89 -1.50
CA GLY A 70 0.40 13.12 -1.36
C GLY A 70 0.35 11.84 -2.19
N GLN A 71 1.52 11.43 -2.71
CA GLN A 71 1.66 10.15 -3.38
C GLN A 71 3.09 9.66 -3.22
N GLY A 72 3.27 8.35 -3.25
CA GLY A 72 4.57 7.72 -3.08
C GLY A 72 4.49 6.21 -3.27
N PHE A 73 5.63 5.58 -3.20
CA PHE A 73 5.77 4.15 -3.36
C PHE A 73 6.91 3.62 -2.48
N ASN A 74 7.04 2.32 -2.40
CA ASN A 74 8.10 1.67 -1.63
C ASN A 74 9.49 2.02 -2.17
N GLU A 75 10.39 2.46 -1.27
CA GLU A 75 11.77 2.85 -1.55
C GLU A 75 12.77 2.10 -0.64
N LEU A 76 12.44 0.85 -0.26
CA LEU A 76 13.20 0.11 0.76
C LEU A 76 14.62 -0.25 0.33
N PHE A 77 14.83 -0.60 -0.94
CA PHE A 77 16.13 -1.06 -1.45
C PHE A 77 16.87 -0.03 -2.31
N ASN A 78 16.16 0.84 -3.00
CA ASN A 78 16.73 1.80 -3.93
C ASN A 78 16.26 3.23 -3.57
N PRO A 79 17.19 4.21 -3.45
CA PRO A 79 18.60 4.19 -3.89
C PRO A 79 19.56 3.45 -2.94
N TYR A 80 19.16 3.14 -1.72
CA TYR A 80 19.90 2.35 -0.74
C TYR A 80 18.93 1.78 0.29
N PHE A 81 19.36 0.77 1.03
CA PHE A 81 18.48 0.09 1.97
C PHE A 81 18.02 1.00 3.12
N ARG A 82 16.71 1.14 3.24
CA ARG A 82 16.00 1.87 4.28
C ARG A 82 14.78 1.06 4.74
N SER A 83 14.86 0.37 5.88
CA SER A 83 13.79 -0.50 6.39
C SER A 83 12.48 0.22 6.72
N ASP A 84 12.53 1.53 6.87
CA ASP A 84 11.40 2.41 7.16
C ASP A 84 10.68 2.95 5.91
N ARG A 85 11.24 2.79 4.70
CA ARG A 85 10.72 3.42 3.48
C ARG A 85 9.70 2.55 2.75
N HIS A 86 8.63 2.17 3.43
CA HIS A 86 7.44 1.60 2.78
C HIS A 86 6.59 2.71 2.14
N GLY A 87 5.72 2.37 1.19
CA GLY A 87 4.93 3.34 0.44
C GLY A 87 4.13 4.28 1.34
N GLU A 88 3.45 3.74 2.34
CA GLU A 88 2.68 4.52 3.32
C GLU A 88 3.58 5.45 4.15
N MET A 89 4.78 4.96 4.54
CA MET A 89 5.76 5.76 5.28
C MET A 89 6.26 6.93 4.43
N VAL A 90 6.58 6.68 3.15
CA VAL A 90 7.05 7.71 2.21
C VAL A 90 6.02 8.83 2.06
N VAL A 91 4.74 8.46 1.85
CA VAL A 91 3.66 9.46 1.71
C VAL A 91 3.48 10.25 2.99
N MET A 92 3.40 9.58 4.14
CA MET A 92 3.16 10.24 5.43
C MET A 92 4.32 11.15 5.83
N ASP A 93 5.58 10.70 5.67
CA ASP A 93 6.75 11.51 5.98
C ASP A 93 6.79 12.78 5.12
N THR A 94 6.60 12.64 3.81
CA THR A 94 6.60 13.76 2.87
C THR A 94 5.46 14.74 3.17
N PHE A 95 4.27 14.22 3.45
CA PHE A 95 3.11 15.06 3.75
C PHE A 95 3.28 15.84 5.04
N GLU A 96 3.66 15.19 6.13
CA GLU A 96 3.84 15.82 7.45
C GLU A 96 4.99 16.83 7.43
N GLU A 97 6.10 16.55 6.74
CA GLU A 97 7.22 17.49 6.61
C GLU A 97 6.82 18.79 5.91
N ASN A 98 5.95 18.69 4.90
CA ASN A 98 5.48 19.84 4.14
C ASN A 98 4.28 20.56 4.77
N ASN A 99 3.60 19.93 5.73
CA ASN A 99 2.35 20.43 6.32
C ASN A 99 2.40 20.49 7.85
N LYS A 100 3.45 21.07 8.42
CA LYS A 100 3.76 21.09 9.87
C LYS A 100 2.67 21.72 10.75
N SER A 101 1.75 22.50 10.18
CA SER A 101 0.64 23.14 10.88
C SER A 101 -0.61 22.26 11.01
N ILE A 102 -0.66 21.10 10.34
CA ILE A 102 -1.80 20.20 10.41
C ILE A 102 -1.84 19.54 11.79
N THR A 103 -2.98 19.66 12.46
CA THR A 103 -3.23 19.13 13.80
C THR A 103 -4.17 17.90 13.80
N SER A 104 -4.81 17.63 12.66
CA SER A 104 -5.74 16.49 12.49
C SER A 104 -5.68 15.95 11.08
N MET A 105 -5.69 14.65 10.95
CA MET A 105 -5.82 13.93 9.68
C MET A 105 -7.13 13.14 9.57
N ALA A 106 -8.13 13.46 10.41
CA ALA A 106 -9.39 12.72 10.48
C ALA A 106 -10.19 12.74 9.16
N ASP A 107 -10.02 13.80 8.35
CA ASP A 107 -10.74 13.96 7.08
C ASP A 107 -9.93 13.52 5.86
N TYR A 108 -8.76 12.90 6.08
CA TYR A 108 -7.93 12.39 5.01
C TYR A 108 -8.18 10.90 4.77
N THR A 109 -8.05 10.48 3.52
CA THR A 109 -8.09 9.07 3.10
C THR A 109 -6.77 8.68 2.45
N LEU A 110 -6.11 7.65 2.97
CA LEU A 110 -4.95 7.04 2.32
C LEU A 110 -5.39 5.79 1.56
N TYR A 111 -5.03 5.72 0.29
CA TYR A 111 -5.15 4.54 -0.55
C TYR A 111 -3.80 3.86 -0.67
N THR A 112 -3.75 2.54 -0.48
CA THR A 112 -2.55 1.72 -0.71
C THR A 112 -2.89 0.55 -1.62
N SER A 113 -1.99 0.20 -2.53
CA SER A 113 -2.19 -0.91 -3.47
C SER A 113 -2.28 -2.28 -2.78
N LEU A 114 -1.65 -2.42 -1.60
CA LEU A 114 -1.63 -3.65 -0.81
C LEU A 114 -2.01 -3.35 0.64
N GLU A 115 -2.60 -4.32 1.33
CA GLU A 115 -2.92 -4.22 2.75
C GLU A 115 -1.69 -3.87 3.58
N SER A 116 -1.84 -2.88 4.48
CA SER A 116 -0.74 -2.35 5.28
C SER A 116 -0.14 -3.40 6.24
N CYS A 117 1.17 -3.50 6.24
CA CYS A 117 1.92 -4.34 7.16
C CYS A 117 1.88 -3.78 8.61
N PRO A 118 2.36 -4.53 9.63
CA PRO A 118 2.34 -4.09 11.03
C PRO A 118 2.98 -2.72 11.28
N MET A 119 4.12 -2.42 10.65
CA MET A 119 4.82 -1.14 10.79
C MET A 119 3.99 0.02 10.22
N CYS A 120 3.48 -0.13 9.01
CA CYS A 120 2.67 0.89 8.35
C CYS A 120 1.34 1.10 9.08
N LEU A 121 0.68 0.02 9.51
CA LEU A 121 -0.55 0.13 10.30
C LEU A 121 -0.33 0.93 11.58
N ALA A 122 0.74 0.64 12.33
CA ALA A 122 1.08 1.39 13.55
C ALA A 122 1.30 2.89 13.26
N ARG A 123 2.02 3.21 12.18
CA ARG A 123 2.25 4.60 11.73
C ARG A 123 0.92 5.30 11.41
N LEU A 124 0.05 4.64 10.63
CA LEU A 124 -1.24 5.19 10.21
C LEU A 124 -2.21 5.36 11.41
N ILE A 125 -2.20 4.43 12.37
CA ILE A 125 -2.94 4.59 13.61
C ILE A 125 -2.45 5.82 14.39
N THR A 126 -1.14 5.99 14.50
CA THR A 126 -0.54 7.11 15.25
C THR A 126 -0.79 8.46 14.57
N SER A 127 -0.75 8.53 13.23
CA SER A 127 -1.01 9.76 12.48
C SER A 127 -2.47 10.21 12.54
N GLY A 128 -3.41 9.30 12.84
CA GLY A 128 -4.83 9.61 12.91
C GLY A 128 -5.50 9.84 11.56
N VAL A 129 -4.95 9.32 10.46
CA VAL A 129 -5.60 9.32 9.13
C VAL A 129 -6.97 8.68 9.24
N GLY A 130 -8.03 9.42 8.88
CA GLY A 130 -9.41 9.02 9.13
C GLY A 130 -9.83 7.73 8.45
N THR A 131 -9.37 7.52 7.21
CA THR A 131 -9.64 6.27 6.46
C THR A 131 -8.38 5.78 5.75
N VAL A 132 -8.11 4.48 5.85
CA VAL A 132 -7.06 3.80 5.08
C VAL A 132 -7.73 2.71 4.25
N LYS A 133 -7.64 2.82 2.93
CA LYS A 133 -8.22 1.86 2.00
C LYS A 133 -7.13 1.10 1.26
N TYR A 134 -7.18 -0.22 1.29
CA TYR A 134 -6.26 -1.06 0.53
C TYR A 134 -6.97 -1.70 -0.68
N VAL A 135 -6.28 -1.76 -1.82
CA VAL A 135 -6.81 -2.37 -3.04
C VAL A 135 -6.82 -3.90 -2.89
N SER A 136 -5.67 -4.50 -2.63
CA SER A 136 -5.55 -5.94 -2.46
C SER A 136 -5.29 -6.33 -1.00
N PRO A 137 -5.97 -7.35 -0.46
CA PRO A 137 -5.62 -7.93 0.82
C PRO A 137 -4.26 -8.64 0.74
N ASP A 138 -3.54 -8.67 1.87
CA ASP A 138 -2.33 -9.47 2.07
C ASP A 138 -2.48 -10.33 3.33
N LEU A 139 -2.98 -11.54 3.16
CA LEU A 139 -3.20 -12.49 4.26
C LEU A 139 -1.89 -13.02 4.88
N THR A 140 -0.75 -12.72 4.28
CA THR A 140 0.56 -13.20 4.71
C THR A 140 1.35 -12.14 5.47
N GLY A 141 1.38 -10.90 4.96
CA GLY A 141 2.17 -9.78 5.52
C GLY A 141 1.34 -8.63 6.04
N GLY A 142 0.04 -8.56 5.69
CA GLY A 142 -0.87 -7.52 6.13
C GLY A 142 -1.25 -7.66 7.61
N MET A 143 -1.67 -6.55 8.22
CA MET A 143 -2.07 -6.51 9.64
C MET A 143 -3.51 -6.01 9.84
N VAL A 144 -4.16 -5.45 8.82
CA VAL A 144 -5.52 -4.90 8.95
C VAL A 144 -6.52 -5.99 9.33
N HIS A 145 -6.48 -7.13 8.65
CA HIS A 145 -7.36 -8.28 8.95
C HIS A 145 -7.09 -8.90 10.34
N LEU A 146 -5.97 -8.56 10.98
CA LEU A 146 -5.56 -9.03 12.32
C LEU A 146 -5.65 -7.93 13.39
N MET A 147 -6.28 -6.79 13.13
CA MET A 147 -6.33 -5.65 14.07
C MET A 147 -6.91 -6.00 15.44
N THR A 148 -7.78 -6.99 15.53
CA THR A 148 -8.32 -7.47 16.82
C THR A 148 -7.26 -8.13 17.70
N ASN A 149 -6.12 -8.54 17.13
CA ASN A 149 -4.98 -9.12 17.85
C ASN A 149 -3.95 -8.07 18.31
N LEU A 150 -4.14 -6.80 17.96
CA LEU A 150 -3.28 -5.73 18.44
C LEU A 150 -3.39 -5.57 19.96
N PRO A 151 -2.34 -5.10 20.66
CA PRO A 151 -2.45 -4.69 22.06
C PRO A 151 -3.57 -3.67 22.26
N LYS A 152 -4.23 -3.71 23.42
CA LYS A 152 -5.45 -2.93 23.68
C LYS A 152 -5.32 -1.43 23.40
N ILE A 153 -4.17 -0.84 23.67
CA ILE A 153 -3.94 0.59 23.39
C ILE A 153 -4.06 0.91 21.90
N TRP A 154 -3.53 0.04 21.02
CA TRP A 154 -3.61 0.24 19.57
C TRP A 154 -5.04 0.12 19.05
N GLN A 155 -5.82 -0.81 19.62
CA GLN A 155 -7.26 -0.92 19.29
C GLN A 155 -8.02 0.35 19.70
N ILE A 156 -7.69 0.94 20.84
CA ILE A 156 -8.30 2.19 21.33
C ILE A 156 -7.92 3.37 20.41
N LEU A 157 -6.66 3.49 20.03
CA LEU A 157 -6.19 4.54 19.12
C LEU A 157 -6.85 4.44 17.74
N ALA A 158 -6.96 3.22 17.21
CA ALA A 158 -7.58 2.94 15.91
C ALA A 158 -9.10 3.11 15.89
N ALA A 159 -9.78 3.19 17.03
CA ALA A 159 -11.24 3.15 17.11
C ALA A 159 -11.97 4.29 16.38
N ARG A 160 -11.28 5.38 16.04
CA ARG A 160 -11.82 6.52 15.29
C ARG A 160 -11.51 6.46 13.80
N GLN A 161 -10.73 5.49 13.38
CA GLN A 161 -10.27 5.32 12.00
C GLN A 161 -11.00 4.17 11.32
N LYS A 162 -10.98 4.14 10.00
CA LYS A 162 -11.56 3.07 9.18
C LYS A 162 -10.48 2.45 8.31
N PHE A 163 -10.52 1.13 8.18
CA PHE A 163 -9.54 0.36 7.40
C PHE A 163 -10.23 -0.62 6.43
N PRO A 164 -11.14 -0.16 5.56
CA PRO A 164 -11.83 -1.05 4.64
C PRO A 164 -10.97 -1.40 3.43
N GLN A 165 -11.33 -2.49 2.74
CA GLN A 165 -10.89 -2.68 1.38
C GLN A 165 -11.50 -1.61 0.48
N ALA A 166 -10.75 -1.11 -0.49
CA ALA A 166 -11.23 -0.16 -1.49
C ALA A 166 -12.36 -0.78 -2.33
N SER A 167 -13.36 0.05 -2.67
CA SER A 167 -14.44 -0.34 -3.59
C SER A 167 -13.93 -0.27 -5.03
N VAL A 168 -13.36 -1.37 -5.49
CA VAL A 168 -12.74 -1.52 -6.82
C VAL A 168 -13.10 -2.88 -7.43
N PRO A 169 -13.05 -3.04 -8.77
CA PRO A 169 -13.29 -4.32 -9.42
C PRO A 169 -12.26 -5.38 -9.01
N SER A 170 -12.68 -6.65 -9.01
CA SER A 170 -11.79 -7.79 -8.74
C SER A 170 -10.56 -7.83 -9.66
N LEU A 171 -10.68 -7.33 -10.88
CA LEU A 171 -9.56 -7.21 -11.81
C LEU A 171 -8.46 -6.30 -11.24
N LEU A 172 -8.81 -5.16 -10.66
CA LEU A 172 -7.84 -4.24 -10.07
C LEU A 172 -7.23 -4.82 -8.78
N VAL A 173 -8.01 -5.53 -7.98
CA VAL A 173 -7.51 -6.28 -6.81
C VAL A 173 -6.42 -7.28 -7.23
N GLN A 174 -6.69 -8.08 -8.28
CA GLN A 174 -5.74 -9.07 -8.79
C GLN A 174 -4.50 -8.39 -9.38
N LEU A 175 -4.69 -7.27 -10.10
CA LEU A 175 -3.60 -6.49 -10.68
C LEU A 175 -2.64 -5.97 -9.60
N ALA A 176 -3.17 -5.39 -8.53
CA ALA A 176 -2.38 -4.89 -7.41
C ALA A 176 -1.54 -6.00 -6.77
N PHE A 177 -2.14 -7.17 -6.54
CA PHE A 177 -1.44 -8.31 -5.94
C PHE A 177 -0.37 -8.89 -6.87
N ASP A 178 -0.63 -8.99 -8.17
CA ASP A 178 0.35 -9.49 -9.14
C ASP A 178 1.55 -8.55 -9.28
N ILE A 179 1.34 -7.22 -9.22
CA ILE A 179 2.44 -6.24 -9.20
C ILE A 179 3.34 -6.47 -7.97
N PHE A 180 2.75 -6.64 -6.79
CA PHE A 180 3.51 -6.94 -5.58
C PHE A 180 4.33 -8.24 -5.71
N LYS A 181 3.74 -9.30 -6.27
CA LYS A 181 4.40 -10.60 -6.43
C LYS A 181 5.58 -10.60 -7.40
N LEU A 182 5.70 -9.61 -8.31
CA LEU A 182 6.78 -9.58 -9.30
C LEU A 182 8.16 -9.78 -8.71
N ASN A 183 8.42 -9.22 -7.54
CA ASN A 183 9.73 -9.28 -6.89
C ASN A 183 9.67 -9.56 -5.37
N ALA A 184 8.48 -9.81 -4.81
CA ALA A 184 8.30 -9.96 -3.36
C ALA A 184 9.16 -11.08 -2.76
N ASP A 185 9.19 -12.27 -3.38
CA ASP A 185 9.95 -13.42 -2.88
C ASP A 185 11.46 -13.17 -2.94
N GLU A 186 11.96 -12.55 -4.01
CA GLU A 186 13.37 -12.16 -4.14
C GLU A 186 13.77 -11.15 -3.05
N LEU A 187 12.97 -10.08 -2.88
CA LEU A 187 13.28 -9.01 -1.93
C LEU A 187 13.14 -9.47 -0.48
N ASN A 188 12.15 -10.31 -0.17
CA ASN A 188 12.04 -10.95 1.15
C ASN A 188 13.26 -11.83 1.45
N SER A 189 13.75 -12.57 0.47
CA SER A 189 14.97 -13.37 0.61
C SER A 189 16.18 -12.48 0.91
N LYS A 190 16.29 -11.29 0.29
CA LYS A 190 17.34 -10.31 0.59
C LYS A 190 17.25 -9.80 2.03
N ILE A 191 16.04 -9.54 2.55
CA ILE A 191 15.86 -9.11 3.95
C ILE A 191 16.32 -10.19 4.94
N VAL A 192 15.90 -11.44 4.71
CA VAL A 192 16.22 -12.57 5.61
C VAL A 192 17.71 -12.89 5.65
N ASN A 193 18.43 -12.63 4.58
CA ASN A 193 19.87 -12.91 4.48
C ASN A 193 20.77 -11.72 4.84
N ARG A 194 20.21 -10.65 5.37
CA ARG A 194 20.96 -9.52 5.94
C ARG A 194 21.41 -9.85 7.36
#